data_187813fc43bd2e5a4c2457bfc8c90fe9
#
_entry.id   187813fc43bd2e5a4c2457bfc8c90fe9
#
_cell.length_a   1.000
_cell.length_b   1.000
_cell.length_c   1.000
_cell.angle_alpha   90.00
_cell.angle_beta   90.00
_cell.angle_gamma   90.00
#
_symmetry.space_group_name_H-M   'P 1'
#
loop_
_entity.id
_entity.type
_entity.pdbx_description
1 polymer ?
#
loop_
_entity_poly.entity_id
_entity_poly.type
_entity_poly.pdbx_seq_one_letter_code
_entity_poly.pdbx_strand_id
1 'polypeptide(L)'
;MGKDITLYAVAGDRGTLLALAKAHKIPIPFDCGDGACGSCLVEVQHLTTNKPYGISLTEKEKEMLRQLGKITPAEIENAETNDMPPRFRLACQCFVRNEDIAVIFPGDETLPKARPALSKAVKSYKGGLEIASVEEFLGYAIKVEEDAAIHFDELAAAMNKVGNKEVADLFTQLAEYSRLHLAQAKERAGSADVGKHLPGDHVWPTLQTPERTGLWAGDPSLSRLDGLKAALQGEKLGFEFYYTVAGHTKDPDIAELAKEFVKEESEHVAILERWIEREEAARKVAQA
;
A
#
# COMPACT_ATOMS: atom_id res chain seq x y z
N MET A 1 -31.16 6.60 -1.54
CA MET A 1 -29.83 6.50 -0.88
C MET A 1 -29.25 5.14 -1.23
N GLY A 2 -28.12 5.12 -1.93
CA GLY A 2 -27.43 3.87 -2.26
C GLY A 2 -26.99 3.15 -0.98
N LYS A 3 -26.81 1.84 -1.06
CA LYS A 3 -26.28 1.03 0.05
C LYS A 3 -24.76 1.00 -0.07
N ASP A 4 -24.09 1.31 1.03
CA ASP A 4 -22.63 1.23 1.08
C ASP A 4 -22.18 -0.20 1.37
N ILE A 5 -21.28 -0.71 0.54
CA ILE A 5 -20.64 -2.00 0.70
C ILE A 5 -19.14 -1.75 0.85
N THR A 6 -18.54 -2.20 1.93
CA THR A 6 -17.10 -2.16 2.12
C THR A 6 -16.51 -3.53 1.81
N LEU A 7 -15.45 -3.53 0.98
CA LEU A 7 -14.70 -4.71 0.61
C LEU A 7 -13.22 -4.46 0.82
N TYR A 8 -12.58 -5.35 1.58
CA TYR A 8 -11.13 -5.38 1.70
C TYR A 8 -10.55 -6.36 0.69
N ALA A 9 -9.58 -5.90 -0.09
CA ALA A 9 -8.89 -6.68 -1.12
C ALA A 9 -7.39 -6.39 -1.08
N VAL A 10 -6.59 -7.33 -1.57
CA VAL A 10 -5.15 -7.13 -1.74
C VAL A 10 -4.84 -6.65 -3.16
N ALA A 11 -3.74 -5.92 -3.34
CA ALA A 11 -3.29 -5.47 -4.65
C ALA A 11 -3.15 -6.67 -5.62
N GLY A 12 -3.70 -6.51 -6.83
CA GLY A 12 -3.70 -7.58 -7.83
C GLY A 12 -4.77 -8.66 -7.63
N ASP A 13 -5.56 -8.59 -6.55
CA ASP A 13 -6.63 -9.55 -6.30
C ASP A 13 -7.65 -9.53 -7.44
N ARG A 14 -7.83 -10.68 -8.10
CA ARG A 14 -8.72 -10.84 -9.26
C ARG A 14 -8.41 -9.95 -10.46
N GLY A 15 -7.34 -9.18 -10.44
CA GLY A 15 -6.95 -8.28 -11.50
C GLY A 15 -7.79 -7.01 -11.56
N THR A 16 -9.07 -7.06 -11.89
CA THR A 16 -9.92 -5.88 -12.12
C THR A 16 -11.03 -5.69 -11.09
N LEU A 17 -11.53 -4.45 -10.94
CA LEU A 17 -12.69 -4.13 -10.10
C LEU A 17 -13.90 -4.97 -10.46
N LEU A 18 -14.18 -5.19 -11.76
CA LEU A 18 -15.29 -6.00 -12.20
C LEU A 18 -15.13 -7.46 -11.77
N ALA A 19 -13.94 -8.02 -11.89
CA ALA A 19 -13.70 -9.40 -11.46
C ALA A 19 -13.87 -9.56 -9.94
N LEU A 20 -13.39 -8.57 -9.17
CA LEU A 20 -13.59 -8.51 -7.73
C LEU A 20 -15.08 -8.36 -7.37
N ALA A 21 -15.80 -7.44 -8.02
CA ALA A 21 -17.24 -7.23 -7.82
C ALA A 21 -18.03 -8.52 -8.07
N LYS A 22 -17.76 -9.22 -9.18
CA LYS A 22 -18.38 -10.51 -9.48
C LYS A 22 -18.11 -11.56 -8.40
N ALA A 23 -16.89 -11.66 -7.91
CA ALA A 23 -16.53 -12.61 -6.86
C ALA A 23 -17.31 -12.39 -5.56
N HIS A 24 -17.68 -11.14 -5.28
CA HIS A 24 -18.40 -10.72 -4.07
C HIS A 24 -19.88 -10.39 -4.30
N LYS A 25 -20.39 -10.68 -5.49
CA LYS A 25 -21.79 -10.43 -5.87
C LYS A 25 -22.19 -8.96 -5.72
N ILE A 26 -21.26 -8.05 -5.99
CA ILE A 26 -21.50 -6.62 -6.07
C ILE A 26 -22.04 -6.33 -7.48
N PRO A 27 -23.20 -5.71 -7.64
CA PRO A 27 -23.89 -5.63 -8.91
C PRO A 27 -23.42 -4.46 -9.78
N ILE A 28 -22.12 -4.37 -10.08
CA ILE A 28 -21.64 -3.45 -11.09
C ILE A 28 -22.21 -3.92 -12.44
N PRO A 29 -22.96 -3.09 -13.17
CA PRO A 29 -23.49 -3.44 -14.48
C PRO A 29 -22.34 -3.81 -15.44
N PHE A 30 -22.53 -4.81 -16.27
CA PHE A 30 -21.58 -5.15 -17.33
C PHE A 30 -22.23 -6.04 -18.40
N ASP A 31 -21.70 -5.97 -19.61
CA ASP A 31 -22.07 -6.85 -20.72
C ASP A 31 -20.85 -7.59 -21.27
N CYS A 32 -19.91 -6.89 -21.96
CA CYS A 32 -18.78 -7.53 -22.62
C CYS A 32 -17.67 -7.97 -21.66
N GLY A 33 -17.35 -7.18 -20.63
CA GLY A 33 -16.29 -7.44 -19.69
C GLY A 33 -14.85 -7.19 -20.22
N ASP A 34 -14.68 -6.65 -21.42
CA ASP A 34 -13.40 -6.44 -22.09
C ASP A 34 -13.11 -4.98 -22.50
N GLY A 35 -13.92 -4.02 -22.06
CA GLY A 35 -13.75 -2.59 -22.31
C GLY A 35 -14.44 -2.06 -23.58
N ALA A 36 -15.17 -2.90 -24.33
CA ALA A 36 -15.72 -2.51 -25.63
C ALA A 36 -17.15 -1.92 -25.61
N CYS A 37 -17.90 -2.06 -24.49
CA CYS A 37 -19.31 -1.64 -24.46
C CYS A 37 -19.62 -0.49 -23.51
N GLY A 38 -18.76 -0.18 -22.56
CA GLY A 38 -18.96 0.90 -21.60
C GLY A 38 -19.97 0.63 -20.50
N SER A 39 -20.68 -0.50 -20.48
CA SER A 39 -21.75 -0.79 -19.50
C SER A 39 -21.23 -0.90 -18.06
N CYS A 40 -19.96 -1.19 -17.86
CA CYS A 40 -19.31 -1.24 -16.54
C CYS A 40 -18.66 0.10 -16.12
N LEU A 41 -19.19 1.21 -16.59
CA LEU A 41 -18.72 2.54 -16.20
C LEU A 41 -18.96 2.77 -14.71
N VAL A 42 -17.90 3.19 -14.01
CA VAL A 42 -17.93 3.54 -12.59
C VAL A 42 -17.26 4.89 -12.37
N GLU A 43 -17.65 5.58 -11.32
CA GLU A 43 -16.90 6.71 -10.79
C GLU A 43 -15.99 6.19 -9.66
N VAL A 44 -14.71 6.54 -9.72
CA VAL A 44 -13.71 6.14 -8.72
C VAL A 44 -13.23 7.39 -8.00
N GLN A 45 -13.39 7.39 -6.69
CA GLN A 45 -12.87 8.44 -5.80
C GLN A 45 -11.74 7.84 -4.97
N HIS A 46 -10.54 8.41 -5.09
CA HIS A 46 -9.38 8.02 -4.30
C HIS A 46 -9.48 8.67 -2.92
N LEU A 47 -9.50 7.85 -1.87
CA LEU A 47 -9.67 8.29 -0.48
C LEU A 47 -8.32 8.50 0.21
N THR A 48 -7.26 7.87 -0.28
CA THR A 48 -5.91 8.10 0.20
C THR A 48 -5.41 9.47 -0.26
N THR A 49 -4.87 10.26 0.67
CA THR A 49 -4.34 11.60 0.40
C THR A 49 -2.98 11.58 -0.30
N ASN A 50 -2.36 10.43 -0.41
CA ASN A 50 -1.08 10.24 -1.09
C ASN A 50 -1.28 10.19 -2.60
N LYS A 51 -0.31 10.71 -3.37
CA LYS A 51 -0.35 10.66 -4.83
C LYS A 51 -0.70 9.25 -5.31
N PRO A 52 -1.73 9.10 -6.14
CA PRO A 52 -2.09 7.79 -6.66
C PRO A 52 -0.92 7.25 -7.48
N TYR A 53 -0.66 5.97 -7.32
CA TYR A 53 0.34 5.26 -8.11
C TYR A 53 -0.11 5.18 -9.57
N GLY A 54 0.85 5.24 -10.48
CA GLY A 54 0.69 5.26 -11.94
C GLY A 54 -0.54 4.50 -12.45
N ILE A 55 -1.41 5.22 -13.15
CA ILE A 55 -2.67 4.70 -13.62
C ILE A 55 -2.50 4.24 -15.05
N SER A 56 -2.57 2.94 -15.26
CA SER A 56 -2.63 2.40 -16.60
C SER A 56 -4.05 2.49 -17.14
N LEU A 57 -4.27 3.39 -18.09
CA LEU A 57 -5.44 3.38 -18.94
C LEU A 57 -5.16 2.51 -20.16
N THR A 58 -5.98 1.49 -20.40
CA THR A 58 -5.87 0.72 -21.64
C THR A 58 -6.38 1.53 -22.83
N GLU A 59 -5.89 1.26 -24.03
CA GLU A 59 -6.39 1.96 -25.23
C GLU A 59 -7.90 1.79 -25.42
N LYS A 60 -8.41 0.59 -25.15
CA LYS A 60 -9.86 0.32 -25.18
C LYS A 60 -10.63 1.18 -24.16
N GLU A 61 -10.10 1.32 -22.96
CA GLU A 61 -10.72 2.16 -21.93
C GLU A 61 -10.74 3.63 -22.33
N LYS A 62 -9.60 4.16 -22.82
CA LYS A 62 -9.49 5.54 -23.29
C LYS A 62 -10.51 5.85 -24.40
N GLU A 63 -10.58 4.98 -25.38
CA GLU A 63 -11.50 5.16 -26.50
C GLU A 63 -12.97 5.11 -26.07
N MET A 64 -13.33 4.12 -25.24
CA MET A 64 -14.70 3.99 -24.74
C MET A 64 -15.10 5.17 -23.85
N LEU A 65 -14.23 5.62 -22.94
CA LEU A 65 -14.49 6.78 -22.09
C LEU A 65 -14.64 8.06 -22.90
N ARG A 66 -13.89 8.22 -24.01
CA ARG A 66 -14.08 9.34 -24.98
C ARG A 66 -15.44 9.29 -25.64
N GLN A 67 -15.83 8.13 -26.15
CA GLN A 67 -17.14 7.94 -26.81
C GLN A 67 -18.30 8.22 -25.85
N LEU A 68 -18.14 7.88 -24.56
CA LEU A 68 -19.12 8.17 -23.51
C LEU A 68 -19.07 9.63 -23.00
N GLY A 69 -18.11 10.45 -23.48
CA GLY A 69 -17.90 11.81 -22.98
C GLY A 69 -17.48 11.86 -21.50
N LYS A 70 -16.76 10.84 -21.02
CA LYS A 70 -16.38 10.67 -19.61
C LYS A 70 -14.91 10.92 -19.34
N ILE A 71 -14.12 11.26 -20.35
CA ILE A 71 -12.72 11.63 -20.23
C ILE A 71 -12.35 12.64 -21.31
N THR A 72 -11.55 13.60 -20.95
CA THR A 72 -11.00 14.61 -21.85
C THR A 72 -9.56 14.25 -22.27
N PRO A 73 -9.05 14.81 -23.39
CA PRO A 73 -7.64 14.62 -23.74
C PRO A 73 -6.67 15.06 -22.64
N ALA A 74 -6.97 16.15 -21.94
CA ALA A 74 -6.14 16.64 -20.83
C ALA A 74 -6.14 15.69 -19.62
N GLU A 75 -7.26 15.02 -19.32
CA GLU A 75 -7.32 14.00 -18.26
C GLU A 75 -6.53 12.75 -18.64
N ILE A 76 -6.53 12.37 -19.93
CA ILE A 76 -5.71 11.27 -20.43
C ILE A 76 -4.23 11.60 -20.27
N GLU A 77 -3.81 12.77 -20.73
CA GLU A 77 -2.43 13.24 -20.61
C GLU A 77 -2.00 13.30 -19.13
N ASN A 78 -2.85 13.84 -18.25
CA ASN A 78 -2.59 13.86 -16.81
C ASN A 78 -2.48 12.47 -16.20
N ALA A 79 -3.29 11.52 -16.62
CA ALA A 79 -3.22 10.14 -16.14
C ALA A 79 -1.92 9.44 -16.61
N GLU A 80 -1.44 9.74 -17.81
CA GLU A 80 -0.26 9.09 -18.40
C GLU A 80 1.06 9.72 -17.94
N THR A 81 1.07 11.05 -17.74
CA THR A 81 2.31 11.79 -17.45
C THR A 81 2.46 12.20 -15.99
N ASN A 82 1.34 12.43 -15.31
CA ASN A 82 1.32 12.97 -13.93
C ASN A 82 0.69 12.01 -12.92
N ASP A 83 0.42 10.77 -13.32
CA ASP A 83 -0.24 9.74 -12.47
C ASP A 83 -1.55 10.24 -11.83
N MET A 84 -2.25 11.18 -12.46
CA MET A 84 -3.51 11.71 -11.95
C MET A 84 -4.68 10.80 -12.35
N PRO A 85 -5.40 10.20 -11.37
CA PRO A 85 -6.47 9.27 -11.70
C PRO A 85 -7.66 9.98 -12.35
N PRO A 86 -8.16 9.50 -13.50
CA PRO A 86 -9.40 10.03 -14.05
C PRO A 86 -10.57 9.63 -13.14
N ARG A 87 -11.57 10.53 -13.07
CA ARG A 87 -12.77 10.32 -12.24
C ARG A 87 -13.56 9.09 -12.66
N PHE A 88 -13.67 8.83 -13.96
CA PHE A 88 -14.44 7.71 -14.51
C PHE A 88 -13.51 6.62 -15.02
N ARG A 89 -13.88 5.38 -14.75
CA ARG A 89 -13.16 4.20 -15.16
C ARG A 89 -14.13 3.12 -15.67
N LEU A 90 -13.63 2.20 -16.48
CA LEU A 90 -14.35 0.97 -16.76
C LEU A 90 -13.94 -0.10 -15.76
N ALA A 91 -14.87 -0.62 -14.98
CA ALA A 91 -14.56 -1.60 -13.92
C ALA A 91 -13.85 -2.86 -14.46
N CYS A 92 -14.09 -3.24 -15.72
CA CYS A 92 -13.40 -4.35 -16.37
C CYS A 92 -11.96 -4.05 -16.79
N GLN A 93 -11.54 -2.78 -16.79
CA GLN A 93 -10.20 -2.32 -17.17
C GLN A 93 -9.44 -1.71 -15.98
N CYS A 94 -10.13 -1.39 -14.89
CA CYS A 94 -9.55 -0.80 -13.70
C CYS A 94 -9.01 -1.90 -12.77
N PHE A 95 -7.69 -1.99 -12.66
CA PHE A 95 -7.03 -2.98 -11.81
C PHE A 95 -7.08 -2.60 -10.34
N VAL A 96 -7.26 -3.62 -9.48
CA VAL A 96 -7.18 -3.49 -8.02
C VAL A 96 -5.74 -3.17 -7.62
N ARG A 97 -5.57 -2.14 -6.79
CA ARG A 97 -4.27 -1.65 -6.32
C ARG A 97 -4.26 -1.54 -4.80
N ASN A 98 -3.10 -1.21 -4.24
CA ASN A 98 -2.95 -0.96 -2.81
C ASN A 98 -3.34 0.50 -2.48
N GLU A 99 -4.63 0.78 -2.52
CA GLU A 99 -5.20 2.10 -2.26
C GLU A 99 -6.65 1.97 -1.75
N ASP A 100 -7.07 2.95 -0.96
CA ASP A 100 -8.46 3.07 -0.55
C ASP A 100 -9.24 3.89 -1.58
N ILE A 101 -10.26 3.28 -2.14
CA ILE A 101 -11.13 3.91 -3.14
C ILE A 101 -12.61 3.74 -2.78
N ALA A 102 -13.41 4.75 -3.11
CA ALA A 102 -14.84 4.61 -3.21
C ALA A 102 -15.24 4.43 -4.67
N VAL A 103 -16.01 3.40 -4.96
CA VAL A 103 -16.51 3.09 -6.31
C VAL A 103 -18.00 3.34 -6.34
N ILE A 104 -18.43 4.30 -7.16
CA ILE A 104 -19.82 4.70 -7.29
C ILE A 104 -20.34 4.21 -8.64
N PHE A 105 -21.45 3.48 -8.62
CA PHE A 105 -22.08 2.95 -9.82
C PHE A 105 -23.61 2.89 -9.63
N PRO A 106 -24.40 2.83 -10.71
CA PRO A 106 -25.82 2.54 -10.62
C PRO A 106 -26.03 1.17 -9.96
N GLY A 107 -26.59 1.13 -8.77
CA GLY A 107 -26.73 -0.07 -7.97
C GLY A 107 -28.18 -0.52 -7.83
N ASP A 108 -28.37 -1.77 -7.46
CA ASP A 108 -29.68 -2.29 -7.04
C ASP A 108 -29.95 -1.83 -5.60
N GLU A 109 -30.98 -1.01 -5.42
CA GLU A 109 -31.38 -0.49 -4.11
C GLU A 109 -31.88 -1.60 -3.15
N THR A 110 -32.11 -2.80 -3.67
CA THR A 110 -32.58 -3.96 -2.87
C THR A 110 -31.46 -4.70 -2.14
N LEU A 111 -30.19 -4.37 -2.41
CA LEU A 111 -29.06 -5.04 -1.75
C LEU A 111 -29.14 -4.92 -0.22
N PRO A 112 -28.99 -6.02 0.52
CA PRO A 112 -28.91 -5.95 1.98
C PRO A 112 -27.66 -5.16 2.41
N LYS A 113 -27.74 -4.43 3.52
CA LYS A 113 -26.55 -3.85 4.14
C LYS A 113 -25.56 -4.98 4.43
N ALA A 114 -24.53 -5.09 3.63
CA ALA A 114 -23.50 -6.10 3.81
C ALA A 114 -22.53 -5.65 4.93
N ARG A 115 -22.06 -6.60 5.73
CA ARG A 115 -20.86 -6.39 6.54
C ARG A 115 -19.67 -6.27 5.60
N PRO A 116 -18.58 -5.59 6.01
CA PRO A 116 -17.34 -5.57 5.23
C PRO A 116 -17.00 -6.98 4.76
N ALA A 117 -16.79 -7.13 3.45
CA ALA A 117 -16.47 -8.42 2.86
C ALA A 117 -14.98 -8.49 2.57
N LEU A 118 -14.37 -9.65 2.83
CA LEU A 118 -12.99 -9.93 2.47
C LEU A 118 -12.96 -10.72 1.17
N SER A 119 -12.08 -10.36 0.25
CA SER A 119 -11.85 -11.12 -0.97
C SER A 119 -11.34 -12.53 -0.65
N LYS A 120 -11.39 -13.44 -1.63
CA LYS A 120 -10.81 -14.77 -1.44
C LYS A 120 -9.29 -14.69 -1.20
N ALA A 121 -8.60 -13.80 -1.92
CA ALA A 121 -7.17 -13.59 -1.73
C ALA A 121 -6.86 -13.06 -0.33
N VAL A 122 -7.61 -12.05 0.17
CA VAL A 122 -7.47 -11.57 1.55
C VAL A 122 -7.81 -12.68 2.57
N LYS A 123 -8.84 -13.49 2.33
CA LYS A 123 -9.20 -14.60 3.23
C LYS A 123 -8.17 -15.73 3.23
N SER A 124 -7.51 -15.96 2.10
CA SER A 124 -6.41 -16.92 1.97
C SER A 124 -5.06 -16.29 2.25
N TYR A 125 -5.00 -14.96 2.38
CA TYR A 125 -3.84 -14.19 2.73
C TYR A 125 -3.57 -14.34 4.23
N LYS A 126 -2.93 -15.40 4.59
CA LYS A 126 -2.44 -15.69 5.95
C LYS A 126 -1.10 -14.97 6.17
N GLY A 127 -1.08 -13.67 6.03
CA GLY A 127 0.16 -12.91 5.96
C GLY A 127 0.83 -12.99 4.59
N GLY A 128 0.20 -13.65 3.60
CA GLY A 128 0.76 -13.92 2.28
C GLY A 128 1.91 -14.92 2.28
N LEU A 129 2.34 -15.35 3.44
CA LEU A 129 3.42 -16.28 3.67
C LEU A 129 2.90 -17.36 4.62
N GLU A 130 2.94 -18.61 4.21
CA GLU A 130 2.86 -19.72 5.16
C GLU A 130 4.22 -19.79 5.87
N ILE A 131 4.37 -19.02 6.94
CA ILE A 131 5.58 -19.06 7.77
C ILE A 131 5.54 -20.34 8.59
N ALA A 132 6.48 -21.23 8.29
CA ALA A 132 6.49 -22.59 8.80
C ALA A 132 7.33 -22.76 10.08
N SER A 133 8.21 -21.81 10.39
CA SER A 133 9.08 -21.86 11.57
C SER A 133 9.43 -20.48 12.10
N VAL A 134 9.91 -20.45 13.35
CA VAL A 134 10.43 -19.23 13.99
C VAL A 134 11.62 -18.67 13.21
N GLU A 135 12.50 -19.55 12.72
CA GLU A 135 13.67 -19.14 11.91
C GLU A 135 13.25 -18.48 10.60
N GLU A 136 12.23 -19.02 9.95
CA GLU A 136 11.67 -18.40 8.74
C GLU A 136 11.05 -17.03 9.06
N PHE A 137 10.29 -16.92 10.13
CA PHE A 137 9.74 -15.63 10.58
C PHE A 137 10.82 -14.60 10.84
N LEU A 138 11.86 -14.97 11.60
CA LEU A 138 13.00 -14.09 11.87
C LEU A 138 13.77 -13.74 10.61
N GLY A 139 13.85 -14.65 9.65
CA GLY A 139 14.40 -14.37 8.33
C GLY A 139 13.66 -13.26 7.61
N TYR A 140 12.32 -13.29 7.63
CA TYR A 140 11.50 -12.22 7.07
C TYR A 140 11.64 -10.91 7.85
N ALA A 141 11.65 -10.94 9.18
CA ALA A 141 11.87 -9.74 10.00
C ALA A 141 13.21 -9.07 9.69
N ILE A 142 14.30 -9.85 9.63
CA ILE A 142 15.62 -9.36 9.23
C ILE A 142 15.58 -8.74 7.82
N LYS A 143 14.85 -9.36 6.89
CA LYS A 143 14.76 -8.86 5.52
C LYS A 143 13.96 -7.56 5.42
N VAL A 144 12.90 -7.39 6.20
CA VAL A 144 12.14 -6.14 6.29
C VAL A 144 13.07 -5.00 6.68
N GLU A 145 13.78 -5.14 7.79
CA GLU A 145 14.66 -4.10 8.33
C GLU A 145 15.88 -3.81 7.44
N GLU A 146 16.43 -4.85 6.81
CA GLU A 146 17.54 -4.69 5.86
C GLU A 146 17.10 -3.90 4.61
N ASP A 147 15.94 -4.25 4.05
CA ASP A 147 15.38 -3.58 2.89
C ASP A 147 14.97 -2.14 3.23
N ALA A 148 14.42 -1.89 4.42
CA ALA A 148 14.09 -0.55 4.90
C ALA A 148 15.34 0.33 5.04
N ALA A 149 16.39 -0.18 5.69
CA ALA A 149 17.65 0.57 5.84
C ALA A 149 18.26 0.94 4.49
N ILE A 150 18.32 -0.01 3.55
CA ILE A 150 18.84 0.23 2.18
C ILE A 150 17.98 1.28 1.48
N HIS A 151 16.65 1.17 1.57
CA HIS A 151 15.74 2.09 0.92
C HIS A 151 15.87 3.52 1.43
N PHE A 152 15.95 3.72 2.74
CA PHE A 152 16.16 5.05 3.31
C PHE A 152 17.53 5.62 2.98
N ASP A 153 18.58 4.79 2.86
CA ASP A 153 19.90 5.25 2.38
C ASP A 153 19.82 5.74 0.92
N GLU A 154 19.11 5.01 0.05
CA GLU A 154 18.91 5.41 -1.34
C GLU A 154 18.14 6.73 -1.44
N LEU A 155 17.10 6.92 -0.63
CA LEU A 155 16.34 8.17 -0.55
C LEU A 155 17.20 9.33 -0.02
N ALA A 156 18.00 9.10 1.03
CA ALA A 156 18.92 10.10 1.57
C ALA A 156 19.95 10.53 0.52
N ALA A 157 20.51 9.57 -0.23
CA ALA A 157 21.45 9.85 -1.31
C ALA A 157 20.81 10.64 -2.45
N ALA A 158 19.57 10.31 -2.83
CA ALA A 158 18.81 11.03 -3.85
C ALA A 158 18.54 12.49 -3.42
N MET A 159 18.11 12.71 -2.17
CA MET A 159 17.84 14.04 -1.63
C MET A 159 19.12 14.88 -1.51
N ASN A 160 20.24 14.29 -1.11
CA ASN A 160 21.55 14.96 -1.10
C ASN A 160 21.97 15.42 -2.51
N LYS A 161 21.75 14.60 -3.54
CA LYS A 161 22.07 14.94 -4.94
C LYS A 161 21.38 16.20 -5.43
N VAL A 162 20.13 16.43 -4.98
CA VAL A 162 19.32 17.59 -5.38
C VAL A 162 19.41 18.75 -4.38
N GLY A 163 20.26 18.63 -3.36
CA GLY A 163 20.50 19.68 -2.37
C GLY A 163 19.44 19.80 -1.27
N ASN A 164 18.48 18.86 -1.19
CA ASN A 164 17.47 18.82 -0.14
C ASN A 164 18.04 18.14 1.13
N LYS A 165 18.90 18.88 1.84
CA LYS A 165 19.62 18.35 3.00
C LYS A 165 18.71 17.97 4.16
N GLU A 166 17.67 18.76 4.41
CA GLU A 166 16.76 18.54 5.54
C GLU A 166 16.06 17.17 5.43
N VAL A 167 15.60 16.81 4.24
CA VAL A 167 14.96 15.50 4.01
C VAL A 167 15.99 14.39 3.91
N ALA A 168 17.19 14.68 3.38
CA ALA A 168 18.29 13.72 3.37
C ALA A 168 18.71 13.31 4.79
N ASP A 169 18.84 14.28 5.70
CA ASP A 169 19.19 14.04 7.11
C ASP A 169 18.09 13.23 7.82
N LEU A 170 16.81 13.49 7.51
CA LEU A 170 15.70 12.69 8.01
C LEU A 170 15.82 11.23 7.56
N PHE A 171 15.98 10.99 6.27
CA PHE A 171 16.08 9.62 5.74
C PHE A 171 17.33 8.90 6.25
N THR A 172 18.45 9.62 6.44
CA THR A 172 19.65 9.05 7.09
C THR A 172 19.32 8.59 8.51
N GLN A 173 18.60 9.39 9.29
CA GLN A 173 18.20 9.02 10.65
C GLN A 173 17.27 7.80 10.65
N LEU A 174 16.33 7.72 9.73
CA LEU A 174 15.43 6.57 9.60
C LEU A 174 16.21 5.29 9.22
N ALA A 175 17.17 5.39 8.29
CA ALA A 175 18.04 4.28 7.95
C ALA A 175 18.84 3.77 9.16
N GLU A 176 19.28 4.66 10.05
CA GLU A 176 19.96 4.28 11.29
C GLU A 176 19.02 3.54 12.25
N TYR A 177 17.77 3.96 12.37
CA TYR A 177 16.77 3.23 13.17
C TYR A 177 16.50 1.84 12.62
N SER A 178 16.27 1.69 11.32
CA SER A 178 16.12 0.35 10.70
C SER A 178 17.34 -0.54 10.95
N ARG A 179 18.56 0.01 10.95
CA ARG A 179 19.77 -0.77 11.30
C ARG A 179 19.80 -1.22 12.77
N LEU A 180 19.27 -0.42 13.69
CA LEU A 180 19.15 -0.82 15.09
C LEU A 180 18.16 -1.98 15.24
N HIS A 181 17.01 -1.90 14.58
CA HIS A 181 16.01 -2.98 14.58
C HIS A 181 16.53 -4.23 13.87
N LEU A 182 17.26 -4.07 12.78
CA LEU A 182 17.96 -5.16 12.10
C LEU A 182 18.92 -5.89 13.05
N ALA A 183 19.68 -5.13 13.86
CA ALA A 183 20.59 -5.72 14.85
C ALA A 183 19.82 -6.50 15.92
N GLN A 184 18.70 -5.97 16.40
CA GLN A 184 17.83 -6.66 17.38
C GLN A 184 17.19 -7.93 16.79
N ALA A 185 16.69 -7.87 15.55
CA ALA A 185 16.16 -9.05 14.87
C ALA A 185 17.23 -10.14 14.66
N LYS A 186 18.46 -9.75 14.31
CA LYS A 186 19.62 -10.66 14.22
C LYS A 186 20.01 -11.25 15.58
N GLU A 187 19.95 -10.47 16.65
CA GLU A 187 20.21 -10.95 18.01
C GLU A 187 19.18 -12.01 18.43
N ARG A 188 17.89 -11.77 18.15
CA ARG A 188 16.82 -12.77 18.39
C ARG A 188 17.01 -14.04 17.57
N ALA A 189 17.52 -13.93 16.36
CA ALA A 189 17.85 -15.09 15.50
C ALA A 189 19.07 -15.89 16.06
N GLY A 190 19.93 -15.26 16.83
CA GLY A 190 21.08 -15.90 17.45
C GLY A 190 22.04 -16.48 16.42
N SER A 191 22.37 -17.78 16.57
CA SER A 191 23.24 -18.50 15.61
C SER A 191 22.48 -19.20 14.48
N ALA A 192 21.16 -19.03 14.40
CA ALA A 192 20.37 -19.64 13.34
C ALA A 192 20.72 -19.04 11.97
N ASP A 193 20.97 -19.90 10.97
CA ASP A 193 21.17 -19.46 9.60
C ASP A 193 19.80 -19.20 8.94
N VAL A 194 19.18 -18.12 9.37
CA VAL A 194 17.82 -17.75 8.95
C VAL A 194 17.72 -17.49 7.44
N GLY A 195 18.80 -17.13 6.80
CA GLY A 195 18.83 -16.91 5.35
C GLY A 195 18.51 -18.17 4.53
N LYS A 196 18.75 -19.38 5.10
CA LYS A 196 18.39 -20.65 4.45
C LYS A 196 16.88 -20.91 4.44
N HIS A 197 16.13 -20.27 5.32
CA HIS A 197 14.70 -20.45 5.45
C HIS A 197 13.90 -19.48 4.58
N LEU A 198 14.55 -18.45 4.04
CA LEU A 198 13.91 -17.56 3.07
C LEU A 198 13.89 -18.24 1.70
N PRO A 199 12.75 -18.21 0.99
CA PRO A 199 12.72 -18.63 -0.41
C PRO A 199 13.72 -17.82 -1.22
N GLY A 200 14.50 -18.49 -2.11
CA GLY A 200 15.53 -17.83 -2.92
C GLY A 200 15.00 -16.71 -3.81
N ASP A 201 13.77 -16.86 -4.27
CA ASP A 201 13.00 -15.86 -5.04
C ASP A 201 11.78 -15.41 -4.25
N HIS A 202 11.95 -15.05 -2.96
CA HIS A 202 10.81 -14.61 -2.17
C HIS A 202 10.22 -13.34 -2.78
N VAL A 203 8.96 -13.42 -3.09
CA VAL A 203 8.18 -12.30 -3.54
C VAL A 203 7.31 -11.87 -2.37
N TRP A 204 7.50 -10.64 -1.90
CA TRP A 204 6.60 -10.08 -0.92
C TRP A 204 5.16 -10.12 -1.45
N PRO A 205 4.17 -10.41 -0.61
CA PRO A 205 2.77 -10.51 -1.06
C PRO A 205 2.27 -9.28 -1.79
N THR A 206 2.81 -8.12 -1.46
CA THR A 206 2.52 -6.82 -2.09
C THR A 206 3.48 -6.47 -3.23
N LEU A 207 4.34 -7.41 -3.67
CA LEU A 207 5.45 -7.20 -4.60
C LEU A 207 6.50 -6.17 -4.12
N GLN A 208 6.37 -5.67 -2.92
CA GLN A 208 7.30 -4.75 -2.27
C GLN A 208 7.47 -5.20 -0.82
N THR A 209 8.65 -4.97 -0.30
CA THR A 209 8.91 -5.17 1.12
C THR A 209 7.96 -4.30 1.96
N PRO A 210 7.43 -4.75 3.10
CA PRO A 210 6.52 -3.95 3.94
C PRO A 210 7.14 -2.58 4.16
N GLU A 211 7.83 -2.09 4.83
CA GLU A 211 8.32 -0.75 5.17
C GLU A 211 8.85 0.11 4.00
N ARG A 212 8.66 -0.33 2.76
CA ARG A 212 9.09 0.46 1.61
C ARG A 212 8.11 1.59 1.34
N THR A 213 8.61 2.83 1.41
CA THR A 213 7.85 4.03 1.04
C THR A 213 7.54 4.06 -0.46
N GLY A 214 6.49 4.77 -0.84
CA GLY A 214 6.14 4.94 -2.26
C GLY A 214 7.21 5.66 -3.07
N LEU A 215 7.20 5.48 -4.39
CA LEU A 215 8.15 6.11 -5.33
C LEU A 215 8.19 7.65 -5.22
N TRP A 216 7.09 8.27 -4.79
CA TRP A 216 7.01 9.71 -4.54
C TRP A 216 7.95 10.21 -3.45
N ALA A 217 8.43 9.33 -2.55
CA ALA A 217 9.41 9.68 -1.52
C ALA A 217 10.77 10.10 -2.11
N GLY A 218 11.02 9.83 -3.39
CA GLY A 218 12.19 10.31 -4.14
C GLY A 218 12.01 11.68 -4.81
N ASP A 219 10.87 12.36 -4.66
CA ASP A 219 10.63 13.68 -5.26
C ASP A 219 11.55 14.74 -4.64
N PRO A 220 12.37 15.44 -5.45
CA PRO A 220 13.31 16.45 -4.95
C PRO A 220 12.66 17.62 -4.20
N SER A 221 11.38 17.87 -4.45
CA SER A 221 10.62 18.95 -3.83
C SER A 221 9.98 18.59 -2.49
N LEU A 222 10.19 17.38 -2.00
CA LEU A 222 9.64 16.95 -0.72
C LEU A 222 10.04 17.89 0.41
N SER A 223 9.08 18.22 1.24
CA SER A 223 9.34 18.83 2.53
C SER A 223 9.63 17.76 3.58
N ARG A 224 10.20 18.18 4.72
CA ARG A 224 10.38 17.29 5.87
C ARG A 224 9.08 16.62 6.30
N LEU A 225 7.96 17.35 6.29
CA LEU A 225 6.64 16.81 6.59
C LEU A 225 6.23 15.68 5.64
N ASP A 226 6.52 15.84 4.34
CA ASP A 226 6.21 14.80 3.36
C ASP A 226 7.10 13.57 3.57
N GLY A 227 8.39 13.77 3.90
CA GLY A 227 9.30 12.69 4.27
C GLY A 227 8.83 11.91 5.50
N LEU A 228 8.37 12.61 6.54
CA LEU A 228 7.78 11.98 7.73
C LEU A 228 6.52 11.18 7.41
N LYS A 229 5.64 11.71 6.53
CA LYS A 229 4.43 11.01 6.10
C LYS A 229 4.77 9.77 5.25
N ALA A 230 5.82 9.84 4.44
CA ALA A 230 6.32 8.69 3.69
C ALA A 230 6.79 7.58 4.64
N ALA A 231 7.61 7.93 5.62
CA ALA A 231 8.09 6.99 6.63
C ALA A 231 6.92 6.37 7.41
N LEU A 232 5.97 7.19 7.88
CA LEU A 232 4.79 6.70 8.60
C LEU A 232 3.99 5.67 7.78
N GLN A 233 3.92 5.85 6.47
CA GLN A 233 3.27 4.86 5.60
C GLN A 233 4.04 3.53 5.59
N GLY A 234 5.36 3.56 5.54
CA GLY A 234 6.22 2.38 5.61
C GLY A 234 6.00 1.61 6.93
N GLU A 235 6.13 2.30 8.07
CA GLU A 235 5.93 1.70 9.39
C GLU A 235 4.54 1.09 9.59
N LYS A 236 3.49 1.73 9.04
CA LYS A 236 2.14 1.14 9.05
C LYS A 236 2.06 -0.16 8.25
N LEU A 237 2.78 -0.28 7.16
CA LEU A 237 2.85 -1.53 6.39
C LEU A 237 3.64 -2.61 7.14
N GLY A 238 4.72 -2.27 7.83
CA GLY A 238 5.44 -3.15 8.73
C GLY A 238 4.54 -3.67 9.86
N PHE A 239 3.86 -2.74 10.54
CA PHE A 239 2.86 -3.09 11.56
C PHE A 239 1.81 -4.07 11.02
N GLU A 240 1.21 -3.79 9.85
CA GLU A 240 0.19 -4.66 9.25
C GLU A 240 0.75 -6.05 8.91
N PHE A 241 2.00 -6.13 8.46
CA PHE A 241 2.66 -7.40 8.20
C PHE A 241 2.75 -8.25 9.46
N TYR A 242 3.35 -7.75 10.53
CA TYR A 242 3.50 -8.48 11.78
C TYR A 242 2.16 -8.77 12.46
N TYR A 243 1.22 -7.83 12.43
CA TYR A 243 -0.13 -8.02 12.96
C TYR A 243 -0.86 -9.16 12.23
N THR A 244 -0.71 -9.24 10.92
CA THR A 244 -1.30 -10.29 10.11
C THR A 244 -0.68 -11.65 10.43
N VAL A 245 0.64 -11.73 10.58
CA VAL A 245 1.33 -12.95 11.01
C VAL A 245 0.84 -13.39 12.38
N ALA A 246 0.82 -12.49 13.36
CA ALA A 246 0.35 -12.78 14.73
C ALA A 246 -1.08 -13.31 14.78
N GLY A 247 -1.96 -12.80 13.89
CA GLY A 247 -3.38 -13.18 13.85
C GLY A 247 -3.69 -14.47 13.08
N HIS A 248 -2.79 -14.93 12.21
CA HIS A 248 -3.08 -16.03 11.30
C HIS A 248 -2.20 -17.26 11.49
N THR A 249 -1.03 -17.13 12.11
CA THR A 249 -0.19 -18.29 12.42
C THR A 249 -0.89 -19.21 13.41
N LYS A 250 -0.62 -20.51 13.29
CA LYS A 250 -1.08 -21.54 14.23
C LYS A 250 0.01 -21.91 15.22
N ASP A 251 1.23 -21.48 14.97
CA ASP A 251 2.38 -21.71 15.82
C ASP A 251 2.37 -20.66 16.94
N PRO A 252 2.29 -21.08 18.22
CA PRO A 252 2.23 -20.17 19.35
C PRO A 252 3.51 -19.34 19.52
N ASP A 253 4.67 -19.91 19.19
CA ASP A 253 5.96 -19.24 19.35
C ASP A 253 6.12 -18.14 18.29
N ILE A 254 5.70 -18.39 17.05
CA ILE A 254 5.63 -17.38 16.01
C ILE A 254 4.61 -16.30 16.39
N ALA A 255 3.45 -16.68 16.92
CA ALA A 255 2.40 -15.73 17.31
C ALA A 255 2.86 -14.80 18.44
N GLU A 256 3.60 -15.30 19.42
CA GLU A 256 4.14 -14.52 20.52
C GLU A 256 5.20 -13.54 20.00
N LEU A 257 6.15 -14.04 19.23
CA LEU A 257 7.23 -13.24 18.66
C LEU A 257 6.69 -12.15 17.71
N ALA A 258 5.73 -12.49 16.85
CA ALA A 258 5.10 -11.51 15.96
C ALA A 258 4.37 -10.40 16.74
N LYS A 259 3.77 -10.68 17.89
CA LYS A 259 3.18 -9.67 18.78
C LYS A 259 4.21 -8.71 19.38
N GLU A 260 5.42 -9.18 19.65
CA GLU A 260 6.51 -8.30 20.08
C GLU A 260 6.85 -7.30 18.97
N PHE A 261 7.01 -7.76 17.73
CA PHE A 261 7.24 -6.88 16.60
C PHE A 261 6.06 -5.93 16.34
N VAL A 262 4.81 -6.39 16.46
CA VAL A 262 3.63 -5.50 16.40
C VAL A 262 3.71 -4.37 17.41
N LYS A 263 4.18 -4.66 18.64
CA LYS A 263 4.34 -3.64 19.67
C LYS A 263 5.44 -2.64 19.27
N GLU A 264 6.58 -3.12 18.81
CA GLU A 264 7.69 -2.28 18.35
C GLU A 264 7.24 -1.35 17.22
N GLU A 265 6.61 -1.88 16.17
CA GLU A 265 6.05 -1.08 15.07
C GLU A 265 5.02 -0.04 15.54
N SER A 266 4.17 -0.39 16.51
CA SER A 266 3.22 0.56 17.06
C SER A 266 3.90 1.75 17.75
N GLU A 267 5.06 1.53 18.36
CA GLU A 267 5.88 2.58 18.99
C GLU A 267 6.52 3.47 17.91
N HIS A 268 6.99 2.91 16.78
CA HIS A 268 7.53 3.66 15.64
C HIS A 268 6.47 4.55 15.01
N VAL A 269 5.30 3.99 14.72
CA VAL A 269 4.13 4.74 14.22
C VAL A 269 3.82 5.92 15.15
N ALA A 270 3.74 5.68 16.47
CA ALA A 270 3.44 6.73 17.44
C ALA A 270 4.54 7.81 17.53
N ILE A 271 5.81 7.46 17.31
CA ILE A 271 6.91 8.43 17.25
C ILE A 271 6.78 9.33 16.03
N LEU A 272 6.54 8.73 14.86
CA LEU A 272 6.39 9.48 13.61
C LEU A 272 5.14 10.36 13.62
N GLU A 273 4.02 9.89 14.15
CA GLU A 273 2.82 10.69 14.32
C GLU A 273 3.09 11.94 15.18
N ARG A 274 3.81 11.81 16.29
CA ARG A 274 4.22 12.97 17.12
C ARG A 274 5.17 13.92 16.39
N TRP A 275 6.07 13.41 15.55
CA TRP A 275 6.96 14.27 14.75
C TRP A 275 6.17 15.03 13.69
N ILE A 276 5.21 14.38 13.04
CA ILE A 276 4.29 15.01 12.08
C ILE A 276 3.49 16.12 12.75
N GLU A 277 2.89 15.87 13.91
CA GLU A 277 2.14 16.87 14.68
C GLU A 277 3.00 18.10 15.02
N ARG A 278 4.25 17.90 15.45
CA ARG A 278 5.19 18.99 15.75
C ARG A 278 5.52 19.82 14.51
N GLU A 279 5.79 19.13 13.39
CA GLU A 279 6.11 19.78 12.12
C GLU A 279 4.92 20.59 11.60
N GLU A 280 3.71 20.06 11.68
CA GLU A 280 2.48 20.74 11.29
C GLU A 280 2.20 21.97 12.19
N ALA A 281 2.45 21.85 13.48
CA ALA A 281 2.30 22.97 14.41
C ALA A 281 3.32 24.07 14.10
N ALA A 282 4.58 23.74 13.85
CA ALA A 282 5.63 24.69 13.49
C ALA A 282 5.29 25.44 12.20
N ARG A 283 4.75 24.78 11.19
CA ARG A 283 4.32 25.39 9.93
C ARG A 283 3.15 26.36 10.11
N LYS A 284 2.18 26.04 10.95
CA LYS A 284 1.05 26.95 11.27
C LYS A 284 1.54 28.23 11.92
N VAL A 285 2.53 28.15 12.83
CA VAL A 285 3.13 29.32 13.48
C VAL A 285 3.92 30.18 12.48
N ALA A 286 4.63 29.57 11.55
CA ALA A 286 5.41 30.28 10.53
C ALA A 286 4.55 30.99 9.47
N GLN A 287 3.27 30.63 9.35
CA GLN A 287 2.32 31.21 8.40
C GLN A 287 1.41 32.27 9.03
N ALA A 288 1.43 32.42 10.36
CA ALA A 288 0.64 33.37 11.12
C ALA A 288 1.42 34.67 11.37
#